data_cf523fc6c23cd9942481220e64440082
#
_entry.id   cf523fc6c23cd9942481220e64440082
#
_cell.length_a   1.000
_cell.length_b   1.000
_cell.length_c   1.000
_cell.angle_alpha   90.00
_cell.angle_beta   90.00
_cell.angle_gamma   90.00
#
_symmetry.space_group_name_H-M   'P 1'
#
loop_
_entity.id
_entity.type
_entity.pdbx_description
1 polymer ?
#
loop_
_entity_poly.entity_id
_entity_poly.type
_entity_poly.pdbx_seq_one_letter_code
_entity_poly.pdbx_strand_id
1 'polypeptide(L)'
;MLKLENIKVSYKLAAIVIVGIVGFLSLLFISANALKENLVAEREARLKAVIQSTLSQVAYLNQTLPKEQAQEQAKALINALRFDGNNYMFVIDESRYTVVHPIRQDLVGQQMGNPGKDTEGQFWFTMIDLARNGQQGSLIYPWKNQQGNPADKLSFVNGFAPWGWILGSGMLLDDIEHAVYQQFLRMGFATLIVTLVMIGLGVVISRAVIQPLDTIKDVMKKLPKAISPHRFLCWVKMSLVLLPSASITVLPPYMMPWLNPYSPPLLSRKRRSASPPLQKKPAKPWSHNVTN
;
A
#
# COMPACT_ATOMS: atom_id res chain seq x y z
N MET A 1 17.49 -24.15 18.22
CA MET A 1 16.03 -24.33 18.06
C MET A 1 15.33 -23.79 19.29
N LEU A 2 14.60 -22.72 19.19
CA LEU A 2 13.78 -22.18 20.28
C LEU A 2 12.69 -23.21 20.62
N LYS A 3 12.72 -23.79 21.83
CA LYS A 3 11.68 -24.70 22.31
C LYS A 3 10.40 -23.88 22.56
N LEU A 4 9.59 -23.76 21.53
CA LEU A 4 8.29 -23.07 21.56
C LEU A 4 7.29 -23.69 22.58
N GLU A 5 7.57 -24.92 23.04
CA GLU A 5 6.73 -25.64 23.99
C GLU A 5 6.67 -25.00 25.37
N ASN A 6 7.69 -24.28 25.81
CA ASN A 6 7.77 -23.68 27.14
C ASN A 6 7.23 -22.23 27.23
N ILE A 7 6.81 -21.64 26.09
CA ILE A 7 6.30 -20.26 26.05
C ILE A 7 4.78 -20.27 26.32
N LYS A 8 4.32 -19.42 27.23
CA LYS A 8 2.88 -19.24 27.52
C LYS A 8 2.15 -18.87 26.22
N VAL A 9 0.95 -19.40 26.04
CA VAL A 9 0.13 -19.18 24.83
C VAL A 9 -0.11 -17.70 24.55
N SER A 10 -0.25 -16.86 25.57
CA SER A 10 -0.38 -15.41 25.45
C SER A 10 0.81 -14.75 24.75
N TYR A 11 2.04 -15.20 25.02
CA TYR A 11 3.23 -14.68 24.32
C TYR A 11 3.30 -15.14 22.85
N LYS A 12 2.82 -16.35 22.54
CA LYS A 12 2.72 -16.83 21.17
C LYS A 12 1.73 -15.97 20.37
N LEU A 13 0.59 -15.63 20.95
CA LEU A 13 -0.40 -14.74 20.34
C LEU A 13 0.15 -13.34 20.16
N ALA A 14 0.81 -12.77 21.17
CA ALA A 14 1.48 -11.48 21.05
C ALA A 14 2.53 -11.47 19.94
N ALA A 15 3.32 -12.53 19.81
CA ALA A 15 4.30 -12.66 18.73
C ALA A 15 3.66 -12.63 17.33
N ILE A 16 2.53 -13.33 17.14
CA ILE A 16 1.79 -13.30 15.87
C ILE A 16 1.31 -11.88 15.56
N VAL A 17 0.77 -11.17 16.54
CA VAL A 17 0.33 -9.78 16.37
C VAL A 17 1.51 -8.87 16.02
N ILE A 18 2.65 -9.01 16.70
CA ILE A 18 3.87 -8.24 16.42
C ILE A 18 4.37 -8.51 14.99
N VAL A 19 4.43 -9.77 14.57
CA VAL A 19 4.82 -10.14 13.19
C VAL A 19 3.86 -9.52 12.17
N GLY A 20 2.55 -9.55 12.45
CA GLY A 20 1.55 -8.90 11.63
C GLY A 20 1.78 -7.39 11.50
N ILE A 21 2.03 -6.69 12.61
CA ILE A 21 2.32 -5.25 12.62
C ILE A 21 3.58 -4.94 11.82
N VAL A 22 4.67 -5.69 12.04
CA VAL A 22 5.93 -5.51 11.29
C VAL A 22 5.70 -5.75 9.80
N GLY A 23 4.92 -6.77 9.43
CA GLY A 23 4.55 -7.04 8.03
C GLY A 23 3.78 -5.88 7.40
N PHE A 24 2.78 -5.32 8.07
CA PHE A 24 2.03 -4.17 7.58
C PHE A 24 2.90 -2.91 7.44
N LEU A 25 3.78 -2.63 8.40
CA LEU A 25 4.70 -1.49 8.31
C LEU A 25 5.69 -1.65 7.15
N SER A 26 6.19 -2.86 6.93
CA SER A 26 7.07 -3.17 5.80
C SER A 26 6.36 -2.96 4.45
N LEU A 27 5.13 -3.46 4.32
CA LEU A 27 4.31 -3.26 3.11
C LEU A 27 4.02 -1.78 2.86
N LEU A 28 3.73 -1.01 3.91
CA LEU A 28 3.49 0.43 3.80
C LEU A 28 4.73 1.15 3.28
N PHE A 29 5.91 0.84 3.81
CA PHE A 29 7.17 1.41 3.36
C PHE A 29 7.50 1.05 1.90
N ILE A 30 7.37 -0.23 1.54
CA ILE A 30 7.58 -0.70 0.16
C ILE A 30 6.61 -0.02 -0.80
N SER A 31 5.32 0.07 -0.44
CA SER A 31 4.30 0.72 -1.28
C SER A 31 4.56 2.21 -1.48
N ALA A 32 5.02 2.92 -0.45
CA ALA A 32 5.33 4.34 -0.55
C ALA A 32 6.52 4.59 -1.49
N ASN A 33 7.59 3.78 -1.37
CA ASN A 33 8.75 3.89 -2.26
C ASN A 33 8.39 3.53 -3.71
N ALA A 34 7.65 2.45 -3.93
CA ALA A 34 7.20 2.06 -5.26
C ALA A 34 6.32 3.14 -5.91
N LEU A 35 5.44 3.80 -5.13
CA LEU A 35 4.65 4.92 -5.64
C LEU A 35 5.54 6.08 -6.09
N LYS A 36 6.53 6.47 -5.27
CA LYS A 36 7.48 7.54 -5.62
C LYS A 36 8.22 7.22 -6.90
N GLU A 37 8.80 6.03 -7.00
CA GLU A 37 9.55 5.59 -8.18
C GLU A 37 8.67 5.57 -9.43
N ASN A 38 7.44 5.05 -9.34
CA ASN A 38 6.51 5.01 -10.46
C ASN A 38 6.11 6.42 -10.93
N LEU A 39 5.84 7.36 -10.01
CA LEU A 39 5.49 8.73 -10.36
C LEU A 39 6.65 9.47 -11.01
N VAL A 40 7.89 9.26 -10.53
CA VAL A 40 9.10 9.83 -11.15
C VAL A 40 9.31 9.24 -12.53
N ALA A 41 9.21 7.92 -12.69
CA ALA A 41 9.36 7.24 -13.99
C ALA A 41 8.29 7.68 -15.01
N GLU A 42 7.04 7.87 -14.56
CA GLU A 42 5.97 8.40 -15.41
C GLU A 42 6.28 9.82 -15.90
N ARG A 43 6.80 10.69 -15.03
CA ARG A 43 7.21 12.05 -15.43
C ARG A 43 8.36 12.04 -16.41
N GLU A 44 9.35 11.19 -16.16
CA GLU A 44 10.47 11.02 -17.10
C GLU A 44 9.99 10.58 -18.46
N ALA A 45 9.10 9.59 -18.53
CA ALA A 45 8.53 9.14 -19.79
C ALA A 45 7.75 10.24 -20.53
N ARG A 46 6.99 11.08 -19.80
CA ARG A 46 6.29 12.24 -20.39
C ARG A 46 7.27 13.28 -20.95
N LEU A 47 8.29 13.65 -20.17
CA LEU A 47 9.32 14.59 -20.60
C LEU A 47 10.03 14.07 -21.86
N LYS A 48 10.41 12.80 -21.86
CA LYS A 48 11.04 12.13 -22.99
C LYS A 48 10.15 12.19 -24.24
N ALA A 49 8.86 11.87 -24.11
CA ALA A 49 7.93 11.89 -25.24
C ALA A 49 7.79 13.29 -25.85
N VAL A 50 7.65 14.33 -25.02
CA VAL A 50 7.54 15.72 -25.49
C VAL A 50 8.83 16.17 -26.19
N ILE A 51 10.00 15.88 -25.61
CA ILE A 51 11.29 16.24 -26.19
C ILE A 51 11.51 15.50 -27.51
N GLN A 52 11.23 14.20 -27.60
CA GLN A 52 11.36 13.43 -28.83
C GLN A 52 10.43 13.94 -29.93
N SER A 53 9.17 14.27 -29.60
CA SER A 53 8.24 14.88 -30.56
C SER A 53 8.76 16.22 -31.08
N THR A 54 9.28 17.06 -30.19
CA THR A 54 9.83 18.37 -30.58
C THR A 54 11.11 18.21 -31.43
N LEU A 55 12.00 17.27 -31.06
CA LEU A 55 13.19 16.96 -31.84
C LEU A 55 12.85 16.49 -33.26
N SER A 56 11.77 15.72 -33.44
CA SER A 56 11.30 15.31 -34.76
C SER A 56 10.89 16.52 -35.60
N GLN A 57 10.26 17.52 -35.00
CA GLN A 57 9.91 18.78 -35.67
C GLN A 57 11.15 19.61 -36.01
N VAL A 58 12.11 19.71 -35.06
CA VAL A 58 13.41 20.39 -35.30
C VAL A 58 14.18 19.71 -36.43
N ALA A 59 14.19 18.38 -36.44
CA ALA A 59 14.84 17.61 -37.53
C ALA A 59 14.18 17.85 -38.89
N TYR A 60 12.84 17.92 -38.90
CA TYR A 60 12.10 18.26 -40.12
C TYR A 60 12.47 19.67 -40.63
N LEU A 61 12.49 20.68 -39.74
CA LEU A 61 12.93 22.04 -40.10
C LEU A 61 14.37 22.07 -40.66
N ASN A 62 15.27 21.32 -40.03
CA ASN A 62 16.66 21.22 -40.48
C ASN A 62 16.80 20.61 -41.88
N GLN A 63 15.89 19.71 -42.29
CA GLN A 63 15.89 19.09 -43.60
C GLN A 63 15.24 19.93 -44.67
N THR A 64 14.29 20.79 -44.31
CA THR A 64 13.43 21.51 -45.26
C THR A 64 13.82 22.98 -45.49
N LEU A 65 14.56 23.57 -44.56
CA LEU A 65 14.89 24.98 -44.56
C LEU A 65 16.42 25.22 -44.47
N PRO A 66 16.91 26.38 -44.97
CA PRO A 66 18.25 26.84 -44.64
C PRO A 66 18.48 26.93 -43.13
N LYS A 67 19.67 26.63 -42.66
CA LYS A 67 20.03 26.48 -41.26
C LYS A 67 19.53 27.64 -40.38
N GLU A 68 19.78 28.86 -40.80
CA GLU A 68 19.42 30.08 -40.05
C GLU A 68 17.89 30.20 -39.89
N GLN A 69 17.13 29.94 -40.97
CA GLN A 69 15.66 29.98 -40.95
C GLN A 69 15.10 28.83 -40.13
N ALA A 70 15.66 27.63 -40.24
CA ALA A 70 15.28 26.46 -39.47
C ALA A 70 15.49 26.71 -37.97
N GLN A 71 16.60 27.29 -37.58
CA GLN A 71 16.90 27.63 -36.19
C GLN A 71 15.94 28.69 -35.62
N GLU A 72 15.63 29.75 -36.37
CA GLU A 72 14.68 30.78 -35.95
C GLU A 72 13.26 30.21 -35.74
N GLN A 73 12.80 29.40 -36.69
CA GLN A 73 11.51 28.72 -36.56
C GLN A 73 11.48 27.75 -35.39
N ALA A 74 12.56 26.98 -35.18
CA ALA A 74 12.67 26.08 -34.05
C ALA A 74 12.67 26.83 -32.71
N LYS A 75 13.38 27.98 -32.60
CA LYS A 75 13.34 28.84 -31.41
C LYS A 75 11.93 29.34 -31.13
N ALA A 76 11.22 29.83 -32.15
CA ALA A 76 9.84 30.32 -32.02
C ALA A 76 8.90 29.20 -31.57
N LEU A 77 9.00 28.01 -32.17
CA LEU A 77 8.24 26.82 -31.82
C LEU A 77 8.46 26.45 -30.34
N ILE A 78 9.71 26.28 -29.92
CA ILE A 78 10.08 25.86 -28.57
C ILE A 78 9.67 26.92 -27.55
N ASN A 79 9.85 28.20 -27.86
CA ASN A 79 9.46 29.29 -26.98
C ASN A 79 7.94 29.35 -26.75
N ALA A 80 7.13 28.97 -27.73
CA ALA A 80 5.68 28.94 -27.65
C ALA A 80 5.13 27.64 -27.01
N LEU A 81 5.92 26.55 -27.02
CA LEU A 81 5.47 25.24 -26.57
C LEU A 81 5.19 25.23 -25.07
N ARG A 82 3.99 24.77 -24.72
CA ARG A 82 3.60 24.49 -23.33
C ARG A 82 2.91 23.13 -23.28
N PHE A 83 3.06 22.42 -22.18
CA PHE A 83 2.45 21.12 -21.98
C PHE A 83 2.18 20.89 -20.50
N ASP A 84 1.25 20.02 -20.17
CA ASP A 84 0.89 19.62 -18.81
C ASP A 84 0.84 20.83 -17.84
N GLY A 85 0.01 21.80 -18.19
CA GLY A 85 -0.08 23.11 -17.51
C GLY A 85 0.93 24.13 -18.06
N ASN A 86 1.85 24.58 -17.23
CA ASN A 86 2.82 25.62 -17.59
C ASN A 86 4.25 25.08 -17.81
N ASN A 87 4.42 23.77 -17.95
CA ASN A 87 5.72 23.24 -18.25
C ASN A 87 6.21 23.66 -19.63
N TYR A 88 7.49 23.86 -19.76
CA TYR A 88 8.14 24.43 -20.92
C TYR A 88 9.42 23.67 -21.28
N MET A 89 9.90 23.91 -22.48
CA MET A 89 11.21 23.43 -22.92
C MET A 89 12.21 24.58 -22.94
N PHE A 90 13.47 24.25 -22.73
CA PHE A 90 14.59 25.16 -22.87
C PHE A 90 15.61 24.52 -23.82
N VAL A 91 16.48 25.36 -24.40
CA VAL A 91 17.59 24.93 -25.25
C VAL A 91 18.85 25.57 -24.77
N ILE A 92 19.90 24.77 -24.60
CA ILE A 92 21.28 25.20 -24.39
C ILE A 92 22.15 24.65 -25.52
N ASP A 93 23.26 25.30 -25.78
CA ASP A 93 24.29 24.75 -26.67
C ASP A 93 25.34 23.96 -25.90
N GLU A 94 26.23 23.28 -26.62
CA GLU A 94 27.34 22.52 -26.05
C GLU A 94 28.36 23.39 -25.30
N SER A 95 28.39 24.72 -25.55
CA SER A 95 29.17 25.70 -24.82
C SER A 95 28.47 26.30 -23.61
N ARG A 96 27.31 25.77 -23.28
CA ARG A 96 26.43 26.17 -22.14
C ARG A 96 25.74 27.52 -22.30
N TYR A 97 25.69 28.08 -23.51
CA TYR A 97 24.87 29.26 -23.71
C TYR A 97 23.39 28.86 -23.82
N THR A 98 22.55 29.62 -23.12
CA THR A 98 21.10 29.45 -23.24
C THR A 98 20.62 30.01 -24.57
N VAL A 99 20.08 29.14 -25.43
CA VAL A 99 19.54 29.50 -26.74
C VAL A 99 18.08 29.89 -26.65
N VAL A 100 17.28 29.16 -25.86
CA VAL A 100 15.83 29.42 -25.60
C VAL A 100 15.52 29.13 -24.14
N HIS A 101 14.83 30.05 -23.49
CA HIS A 101 14.25 29.82 -22.15
C HIS A 101 12.94 30.63 -22.01
N PRO A 102 11.77 30.01 -22.17
CA PRO A 102 10.49 30.70 -22.27
C PRO A 102 10.11 31.55 -21.04
N ILE A 103 10.51 31.12 -19.86
CA ILE A 103 10.16 31.78 -18.56
C ILE A 103 11.27 32.76 -18.10
N ARG A 104 12.52 32.40 -18.33
CA ARG A 104 13.69 33.17 -17.88
C ARG A 104 14.39 33.73 -19.11
N GLN A 105 13.78 34.74 -19.73
CA GLN A 105 14.35 35.43 -20.90
C GLN A 105 15.68 36.11 -20.58
N ASP A 106 15.89 36.46 -19.32
CA ASP A 106 17.15 37.02 -18.80
C ASP A 106 18.34 36.06 -18.95
N LEU A 107 18.10 34.76 -19.06
CA LEU A 107 19.15 33.75 -19.25
C LEU A 107 19.56 33.57 -20.73
N VAL A 108 18.72 34.01 -21.68
CA VAL A 108 19.01 33.84 -23.11
C VAL A 108 20.29 34.59 -23.50
N GLY A 109 21.21 33.89 -24.16
CA GLY A 109 22.53 34.41 -24.51
C GLY A 109 23.55 34.42 -23.37
N GLN A 110 23.17 33.98 -22.16
CA GLN A 110 24.11 33.85 -21.05
C GLN A 110 24.69 32.43 -20.98
N GLN A 111 25.94 32.35 -20.56
CA GLN A 111 26.63 31.07 -20.33
C GLN A 111 26.30 30.56 -18.94
N MET A 112 25.71 29.34 -18.88
CA MET A 112 25.27 28.70 -17.65
C MET A 112 26.42 27.94 -16.95
N GLY A 113 26.35 27.87 -15.62
CA GLY A 113 27.30 27.13 -14.81
C GLY A 113 28.69 27.76 -14.81
N ASN A 114 29.03 28.47 -13.77
CA ASN A 114 30.37 29.04 -13.62
C ASN A 114 31.23 28.06 -12.80
N PRO A 115 32.29 27.44 -13.37
CA PRO A 115 33.13 26.53 -12.60
C PRO A 115 33.75 27.31 -11.45
N GLY A 116 33.38 27.03 -10.22
CA GLY A 116 33.98 27.58 -9.00
C GLY A 116 33.19 28.61 -8.21
N LYS A 117 31.97 28.97 -8.63
CA LYS A 117 31.14 29.92 -7.86
C LYS A 117 29.93 29.34 -7.17
N ASP A 118 29.32 28.28 -7.71
CA ASP A 118 28.10 27.71 -7.13
C ASP A 118 28.00 26.19 -7.35
N THR A 119 27.70 25.46 -6.30
CA THR A 119 27.18 24.08 -6.40
C THR A 119 25.90 24.01 -7.21
N GLU A 120 25.18 25.11 -7.37
CA GLU A 120 23.96 25.24 -8.18
C GLU A 120 24.20 25.18 -9.70
N GLY A 121 25.43 25.36 -10.15
CA GLY A 121 25.77 25.33 -11.59
C GLY A 121 26.17 23.96 -12.15
N GLN A 122 26.44 22.97 -11.33
CA GLN A 122 26.97 21.68 -11.80
C GLN A 122 25.99 20.89 -12.64
N PHE A 123 24.69 21.01 -12.41
CA PHE A 123 23.69 20.29 -13.21
C PHE A 123 23.69 20.66 -14.68
N TRP A 124 24.14 21.88 -15.05
CA TRP A 124 24.28 22.29 -16.44
C TRP A 124 25.38 21.48 -17.18
N PHE A 125 26.47 21.18 -16.50
CA PHE A 125 27.53 20.32 -17.05
C PHE A 125 27.01 18.89 -17.23
N THR A 126 26.31 18.38 -16.23
CA THR A 126 25.70 17.05 -16.29
C THR A 126 24.69 16.95 -17.43
N MET A 127 23.87 17.98 -17.69
CA MET A 127 22.94 18.01 -18.81
C MET A 127 23.66 17.88 -20.17
N ILE A 128 24.78 18.60 -20.31
CA ILE A 128 25.57 18.54 -21.53
C ILE A 128 26.20 17.18 -21.70
N ASP A 129 26.77 16.61 -20.65
CA ASP A 129 27.40 15.29 -20.73
C ASP A 129 26.40 14.20 -21.07
N LEU A 130 25.18 14.28 -20.53
CA LEU A 130 24.09 13.34 -20.84
C LEU A 130 23.57 13.44 -22.27
N ALA A 131 23.63 14.63 -22.86
CA ALA A 131 23.03 14.89 -24.19
C ALA A 131 24.07 15.08 -25.31
N ARG A 132 25.37 15.01 -24.99
CA ARG A 132 26.46 15.19 -25.98
C ARG A 132 26.33 14.20 -27.10
N ASN A 133 26.68 14.63 -28.31
CA ASN A 133 26.65 13.82 -29.55
C ASN A 133 25.28 13.21 -29.86
N GLY A 134 24.18 13.87 -29.50
CA GLY A 134 22.83 13.39 -29.75
C GLY A 134 22.35 12.28 -28.79
N GLN A 135 23.05 12.12 -27.67
CA GLN A 135 22.59 11.24 -26.58
C GLN A 135 21.46 11.88 -25.79
N GLN A 136 20.91 11.14 -24.84
CA GLN A 136 19.80 11.58 -23.99
C GLN A 136 19.96 11.04 -22.57
N GLY A 137 19.39 11.73 -21.60
CA GLY A 137 19.37 11.28 -20.22
C GLY A 137 18.48 12.15 -19.34
N SER A 138 18.29 11.70 -18.12
CA SER A 138 17.55 12.42 -17.09
C SER A 138 18.44 12.72 -15.88
N LEU A 139 18.09 13.78 -15.15
CA LEU A 139 18.75 14.15 -13.91
C LEU A 139 17.77 14.87 -12.98
N ILE A 140 18.00 14.71 -11.68
CA ILE A 140 17.27 15.44 -10.62
C ILE A 140 18.25 16.41 -10.00
N TYR A 141 17.82 17.66 -9.82
CA TYR A 141 18.62 18.73 -9.23
C TYR A 141 17.75 19.74 -8.49
N PRO A 142 18.29 20.46 -7.50
CA PRO A 142 17.56 21.49 -6.79
C PRO A 142 17.25 22.68 -7.71
N TRP A 143 16.01 23.13 -7.70
CA TRP A 143 15.51 24.27 -8.45
C TRP A 143 14.62 25.13 -7.56
N LYS A 144 14.28 26.33 -8.00
CA LYS A 144 13.31 27.20 -7.31
C LYS A 144 11.94 27.06 -7.97
N ASN A 145 10.93 26.75 -7.18
CA ASN A 145 9.56 26.75 -7.65
C ASN A 145 9.04 28.17 -7.92
N GLN A 146 7.80 28.32 -8.37
CA GLN A 146 7.21 29.62 -8.70
C GLN A 146 7.13 30.56 -7.48
N GLN A 147 7.13 30.04 -6.26
CA GLN A 147 7.11 30.78 -5.01
C GLN A 147 8.52 31.13 -4.51
N GLY A 148 9.57 30.71 -5.24
CA GLY A 148 10.96 30.93 -4.86
C GLY A 148 11.54 29.92 -3.85
N ASN A 149 10.74 28.92 -3.46
CA ASN A 149 11.18 27.86 -2.54
C ASN A 149 12.02 26.80 -3.28
N PRO A 150 13.03 26.21 -2.62
CA PRO A 150 13.77 25.09 -3.19
C PRO A 150 12.87 23.88 -3.35
N ALA A 151 12.94 23.26 -4.51
CA ALA A 151 12.23 22.03 -4.84
C ALA A 151 13.08 21.20 -5.79
N ASP A 152 13.00 19.88 -5.71
CA ASP A 152 13.68 19.00 -6.66
C ASP A 152 12.98 19.07 -8.02
N LYS A 153 13.77 19.17 -9.09
CA LYS A 153 13.31 19.20 -10.47
C LYS A 153 13.90 18.02 -11.23
N LEU A 154 13.04 17.18 -11.77
CA LEU A 154 13.41 16.17 -12.74
C LEU A 154 13.46 16.83 -14.12
N SER A 155 14.61 16.76 -14.81
CA SER A 155 14.71 17.16 -16.20
C SER A 155 15.17 16.00 -17.06
N PHE A 156 14.64 15.95 -18.27
CA PHE A 156 15.12 15.08 -19.34
C PHE A 156 15.76 15.98 -20.39
N VAL A 157 16.88 15.54 -20.95
CA VAL A 157 17.62 16.27 -21.99
C VAL A 157 17.92 15.34 -23.15
N ASN A 158 17.95 15.91 -24.37
CA ASN A 158 18.31 15.19 -25.58
C ASN A 158 19.05 16.13 -26.53
N GLY A 159 20.17 15.67 -27.08
CA GLY A 159 21.02 16.43 -27.99
C GLY A 159 20.53 16.40 -29.42
N PHE A 160 20.64 17.54 -30.09
CA PHE A 160 20.49 17.67 -31.56
C PHE A 160 21.84 18.01 -32.18
N ALA A 161 22.60 16.99 -32.51
CA ALA A 161 23.98 17.10 -32.97
C ALA A 161 24.19 18.05 -34.18
N PRO A 162 23.26 18.13 -35.18
CA PRO A 162 23.47 19.00 -36.32
C PRO A 162 23.65 20.47 -36.01
N TRP A 163 23.11 20.93 -34.84
CA TRP A 163 23.19 22.31 -34.40
C TRP A 163 24.01 22.50 -33.11
N GLY A 164 24.46 21.40 -32.49
CA GLY A 164 25.07 21.44 -31.17
C GLY A 164 24.07 21.89 -30.08
N TRP A 165 22.78 21.68 -30.32
CA TRP A 165 21.70 22.04 -29.37
C TRP A 165 21.36 20.89 -28.44
N ILE A 166 21.04 21.24 -27.23
CA ILE A 166 20.54 20.33 -26.21
C ILE A 166 19.18 20.84 -25.78
N LEU A 167 18.13 20.10 -26.16
CA LEU A 167 16.77 20.39 -25.76
C LEU A 167 16.52 19.74 -24.41
N GLY A 168 16.02 20.53 -23.49
CA GLY A 168 15.68 20.05 -22.13
C GLY A 168 14.28 20.48 -21.73
N SER A 169 13.66 19.68 -20.91
CA SER A 169 12.44 20.04 -20.21
C SER A 169 12.43 19.42 -18.82
N GLY A 170 11.77 20.05 -17.87
CA GLY A 170 11.76 19.57 -16.50
C GLY A 170 10.48 19.88 -15.76
N MET A 171 10.14 18.99 -14.85
CA MET A 171 8.99 19.07 -13.95
C MET A 171 9.46 19.08 -12.50
N LEU A 172 8.82 19.87 -11.65
CA LEU A 172 9.06 19.86 -10.20
C LEU A 172 8.48 18.56 -9.61
N LEU A 173 9.10 18.11 -8.51
CA LEU A 173 8.72 16.89 -7.81
C LEU A 173 8.01 17.13 -6.48
N ASP A 174 7.76 18.41 -6.12
CA ASP A 174 7.15 18.81 -4.85
C ASP A 174 5.73 18.24 -4.66
N ASP A 175 4.94 18.15 -5.73
CA ASP A 175 3.62 17.52 -5.70
C ASP A 175 3.67 15.98 -5.53
N ILE A 176 4.76 15.34 -5.99
CA ILE A 176 4.98 13.90 -5.74
C ILE A 176 5.19 13.66 -4.23
N GLU A 177 5.97 14.49 -3.57
CA GLU A 177 6.17 14.38 -2.14
C GLU A 177 4.85 14.53 -1.38
N HIS A 178 4.01 15.49 -1.78
CA HIS A 178 2.66 15.63 -1.22
C HIS A 178 1.77 14.41 -1.50
N ALA A 179 1.80 13.86 -2.71
CA ALA A 179 1.02 12.67 -3.08
C ALA A 179 1.44 11.44 -2.25
N VAL A 180 2.75 11.21 -2.11
CA VAL A 180 3.31 10.13 -1.30
C VAL A 180 2.93 10.30 0.17
N TYR A 181 3.03 11.51 0.73
CA TYR A 181 2.65 11.81 2.10
C TYR A 181 1.15 11.54 2.35
N GLN A 182 0.28 12.00 1.46
CA GLN A 182 -1.16 11.73 1.54
C GLN A 182 -1.48 10.24 1.47
N GLN A 183 -0.81 9.52 0.60
CA GLN A 183 -0.93 8.06 0.50
C GLN A 183 -0.47 7.38 1.80
N PHE A 184 0.66 7.83 2.35
CA PHE A 184 1.19 7.32 3.61
C PHE A 184 0.21 7.52 4.76
N LEU A 185 -0.42 8.69 4.86
CA LEU A 185 -1.45 8.96 5.87
C LEU A 185 -2.67 8.04 5.72
N ARG A 186 -3.18 7.88 4.49
CA ARG A 186 -4.34 7.00 4.23
C ARG A 186 -4.05 5.55 4.60
N MET A 187 -2.93 5.02 4.13
CA MET A 187 -2.52 3.64 4.42
C MET A 187 -2.16 3.47 5.90
N GLY A 188 -1.52 4.46 6.52
CA GLY A 188 -1.20 4.46 7.94
C GLY A 188 -2.46 4.40 8.81
N PHE A 189 -3.50 5.18 8.47
CA PHE A 189 -4.78 5.14 9.16
C PHE A 189 -5.49 3.77 9.01
N ALA A 190 -5.50 3.21 7.81
CA ALA A 190 -6.04 1.87 7.57
C ALA A 190 -5.27 0.80 8.37
N THR A 191 -3.94 0.88 8.38
CA THR A 191 -3.08 -0.03 9.16
C THR A 191 -3.36 0.09 10.67
N LEU A 192 -3.56 1.31 11.17
CA LEU A 192 -3.91 1.55 12.57
C LEU A 192 -5.22 0.85 12.94
N ILE A 193 -6.26 0.98 12.13
CA ILE A 193 -7.56 0.33 12.36
C ILE A 193 -7.38 -1.19 12.40
N VAL A 194 -6.71 -1.78 11.40
CA VAL A 194 -6.47 -3.22 11.34
C VAL A 194 -5.69 -3.69 12.57
N THR A 195 -4.68 -2.93 12.99
CA THR A 195 -3.89 -3.23 14.19
C THR A 195 -4.75 -3.22 15.46
N LEU A 196 -5.61 -2.22 15.61
CA LEU A 196 -6.53 -2.15 16.78
C LEU A 196 -7.51 -3.33 16.80
N VAL A 197 -8.04 -3.71 15.64
CA VAL A 197 -8.90 -4.89 15.51
C VAL A 197 -8.14 -6.17 15.89
N MET A 198 -6.92 -6.34 15.38
CA MET A 198 -6.06 -7.49 15.71
C MET A 198 -5.76 -7.58 17.20
N ILE A 199 -5.43 -6.45 17.85
CA ILE A 199 -5.19 -6.40 19.29
C ILE A 199 -6.48 -6.74 20.05
N GLY A 200 -7.62 -6.16 19.66
CA GLY A 200 -8.92 -6.44 20.27
C GLY A 200 -9.30 -7.92 20.20
N LEU A 201 -9.17 -8.53 19.02
CA LEU A 201 -9.40 -9.96 18.83
C LEU A 201 -8.43 -10.80 19.69
N GLY A 202 -7.15 -10.43 19.74
CA GLY A 202 -6.15 -11.10 20.57
C GLY A 202 -6.52 -11.06 22.06
N VAL A 203 -7.00 -9.93 22.56
CA VAL A 203 -7.46 -9.79 23.96
C VAL A 203 -8.71 -10.65 24.20
N VAL A 204 -9.68 -10.64 23.29
CA VAL A 204 -10.89 -11.47 23.41
C VAL A 204 -10.54 -12.95 23.45
N ILE A 205 -9.72 -13.42 22.50
CA ILE A 205 -9.26 -14.82 22.46
C ILE A 205 -8.47 -15.17 23.72
N SER A 206 -7.59 -14.28 24.17
CA SER A 206 -6.81 -14.50 25.40
C SER A 206 -7.73 -14.68 26.63
N ARG A 207 -8.73 -13.84 26.77
CA ARG A 207 -9.68 -13.93 27.91
C ARG A 207 -10.66 -15.09 27.79
N ALA A 208 -11.17 -15.35 26.59
CA ALA A 208 -12.21 -16.36 26.40
C ALA A 208 -11.67 -17.79 26.39
N VAL A 209 -10.44 -18.00 25.91
CA VAL A 209 -9.91 -19.36 25.71
C VAL A 209 -8.70 -19.66 26.60
N ILE A 210 -7.76 -18.71 26.69
CA ILE A 210 -6.47 -19.02 27.35
C ILE A 210 -6.58 -18.99 28.87
N GLN A 211 -7.27 -17.99 29.44
CA GLN A 211 -7.40 -17.88 30.90
C GLN A 211 -8.12 -19.09 31.52
N PRO A 212 -9.24 -19.60 30.99
CA PRO A 212 -9.87 -20.81 31.52
C PRO A 212 -8.96 -22.04 31.43
N LEU A 213 -8.21 -22.18 30.33
CA LEU A 213 -7.30 -23.32 30.15
C LEU A 213 -6.11 -23.29 31.13
N ASP A 214 -5.54 -22.12 31.41
CA ASP A 214 -4.47 -21.97 32.39
C ASP A 214 -4.97 -22.27 33.81
N THR A 215 -6.20 -21.86 34.14
CA THR A 215 -6.81 -22.19 35.44
C THR A 215 -7.01 -23.71 35.61
N ILE A 216 -7.50 -24.40 34.57
CA ILE A 216 -7.64 -25.86 34.59
C ILE A 216 -6.28 -26.54 34.77
N LYS A 217 -5.25 -26.07 34.04
CA LYS A 217 -3.90 -26.61 34.14
C LYS A 217 -3.29 -26.43 35.54
N ASP A 218 -3.50 -25.30 36.18
CA ASP A 218 -2.98 -25.03 37.53
C ASP A 218 -3.71 -25.84 38.60
N VAL A 219 -5.02 -26.05 38.43
CA VAL A 219 -5.79 -26.94 39.31
C VAL A 219 -5.34 -28.40 39.11
N MET A 220 -5.11 -28.82 37.85
CA MET A 220 -4.60 -30.18 37.59
C MET A 220 -3.21 -30.43 38.20
N LYS A 221 -2.33 -29.41 38.20
CA LYS A 221 -1.01 -29.51 38.85
C LYS A 221 -1.08 -29.61 40.40
N LYS A 222 -2.14 -29.04 41.00
CA LYS A 222 -2.33 -29.03 42.45
C LYS A 222 -3.09 -30.26 42.95
N LEU A 223 -3.63 -31.10 42.07
CA LEU A 223 -4.30 -32.34 42.48
C LEU A 223 -3.26 -33.37 42.94
N PRO A 224 -3.41 -33.91 44.19
CA PRO A 224 -2.56 -34.98 44.64
C PRO A 224 -2.72 -36.25 43.75
N LYS A 225 -1.63 -36.96 43.50
CA LYS A 225 -1.57 -38.14 42.63
C LYS A 225 -2.52 -39.31 42.98
N ALA A 226 -3.38 -39.12 44.01
CA ALA A 226 -4.23 -40.16 44.60
C ALA A 226 -5.72 -40.05 44.28
N ILE A 227 -6.14 -39.21 43.30
CA ILE A 227 -7.56 -39.14 42.95
C ILE A 227 -7.86 -40.17 41.85
N SER A 228 -8.72 -41.15 42.14
CA SER A 228 -9.16 -42.15 41.21
C SER A 228 -9.82 -41.52 39.99
N PRO A 229 -9.66 -42.07 38.77
CA PRO A 229 -10.19 -41.51 37.52
C PRO A 229 -11.69 -41.19 37.55
N HIS A 230 -12.47 -41.91 38.31
CA HIS A 230 -13.91 -41.71 38.42
C HIS A 230 -14.32 -40.40 39.09
N ARG A 231 -13.57 -39.93 40.11
CA ARG A 231 -13.82 -38.66 40.79
C ARG A 231 -13.43 -37.44 39.93
N PHE A 232 -12.41 -37.62 39.09
CA PHE A 232 -11.94 -36.57 38.19
C PHE A 232 -12.93 -36.23 37.08
N LEU A 233 -13.57 -37.23 36.47
CA LEU A 233 -14.57 -37.05 35.42
C LEU A 233 -15.82 -36.31 35.94
N CYS A 234 -16.20 -36.51 37.20
CA CYS A 234 -17.33 -35.82 37.82
C CYS A 234 -17.01 -34.33 38.04
N TRP A 235 -15.75 -34.02 38.40
CA TRP A 235 -15.31 -32.63 38.65
C TRP A 235 -15.15 -31.82 37.37
N VAL A 236 -14.57 -32.43 36.30
CA VAL A 236 -14.45 -31.79 34.99
C VAL A 236 -15.80 -31.50 34.35
N LYS A 237 -16.79 -32.40 34.50
CA LYS A 237 -18.17 -32.14 34.03
C LYS A 237 -18.81 -30.98 34.77
N MET A 238 -18.53 -30.80 36.06
CA MET A 238 -19.08 -29.71 36.85
C MET A 238 -18.44 -28.38 36.54
N SER A 239 -17.15 -28.36 36.16
CA SER A 239 -16.44 -27.12 35.74
C SER A 239 -16.80 -26.66 34.33
N LEU A 240 -17.19 -27.57 33.43
CA LEU A 240 -17.59 -27.22 32.07
C LEU A 240 -19.00 -26.62 31.94
N VAL A 241 -19.82 -26.78 32.99
CA VAL A 241 -21.17 -26.19 33.06
C VAL A 241 -21.13 -24.74 33.56
N LEU A 242 -19.99 -24.25 34.06
CA LEU A 242 -19.80 -22.88 34.54
C LEU A 242 -19.25 -21.94 33.43
N LEU A 243 -19.82 -21.97 32.24
CA LEU A 243 -19.58 -20.91 31.25
C LEU A 243 -20.49 -19.71 31.55
N PRO A 244 -19.98 -18.47 31.56
CA PRO A 244 -20.72 -17.31 32.06
C PRO A 244 -21.64 -16.74 30.99
N SER A 245 -22.81 -17.29 30.79
CA SER A 245 -23.94 -16.58 30.17
C SER A 245 -25.29 -17.31 30.19
N ALA A 246 -25.51 -18.27 31.09
CA ALA A 246 -26.86 -18.80 31.25
C ALA A 246 -27.17 -18.98 32.72
N SER A 247 -28.32 -18.52 33.12
CA SER A 247 -28.89 -18.66 34.48
C SER A 247 -28.77 -20.11 34.93
N ILE A 248 -28.07 -20.29 36.06
CA ILE A 248 -27.82 -21.61 36.64
C ILE A 248 -29.12 -22.14 37.19
N THR A 249 -29.73 -23.09 36.48
CA THR A 249 -30.80 -23.94 37.10
C THR A 249 -30.10 -25.24 37.53
N VAL A 250 -29.76 -25.30 38.77
CA VAL A 250 -29.25 -26.53 39.40
C VAL A 250 -30.40 -27.53 39.46
N LEU A 251 -30.40 -28.50 38.56
CA LEU A 251 -31.32 -29.66 38.61
C LEU A 251 -30.83 -30.62 39.71
N PRO A 252 -31.69 -31.02 40.63
CA PRO A 252 -31.32 -31.94 41.70
C PRO A 252 -30.93 -33.32 41.16
N PRO A 253 -30.03 -34.06 41.83
CA PRO A 253 -29.37 -35.28 41.31
C PRO A 253 -30.29 -36.47 41.08
N TYR A 254 -31.57 -36.43 41.43
CA TYR A 254 -32.52 -37.54 41.25
C TYR A 254 -33.36 -37.49 39.94
N MET A 255 -33.07 -36.57 39.01
CA MET A 255 -33.77 -36.52 37.71
C MET A 255 -33.01 -37.11 36.53
N MET A 256 -31.96 -37.87 36.76
CA MET A 256 -31.26 -38.55 35.66
C MET A 256 -31.27 -40.08 35.89
N PRO A 257 -32.32 -40.80 35.44
CA PRO A 257 -32.42 -42.25 35.62
C PRO A 257 -31.46 -43.09 34.77
N TRP A 258 -30.66 -42.45 33.87
CA TRP A 258 -29.81 -43.14 32.89
C TRP A 258 -28.39 -43.41 33.38
N LEU A 259 -28.03 -43.04 34.60
CA LEU A 259 -26.65 -43.16 35.10
C LEU A 259 -26.53 -44.20 36.21
N ASN A 260 -27.46 -45.12 36.36
CA ASN A 260 -27.34 -46.22 37.30
C ASN A 260 -26.78 -47.48 36.59
N PRO A 261 -25.55 -47.91 36.83
CA PRO A 261 -24.94 -49.07 36.19
C PRO A 261 -25.48 -50.42 36.67
N TYR A 262 -26.46 -50.42 37.55
CA TYR A 262 -27.10 -51.64 38.09
C TYR A 262 -28.55 -51.87 37.63
N SER A 263 -28.99 -51.22 36.52
CA SER A 263 -30.31 -51.51 35.95
C SER A 263 -30.22 -52.67 34.95
N PRO A 264 -30.99 -53.75 35.12
CA PRO A 264 -31.00 -54.87 34.18
C PRO A 264 -31.63 -54.47 32.84
N PRO A 265 -31.26 -55.12 31.73
CA PRO A 265 -31.75 -54.77 30.39
C PRO A 265 -33.25 -55.14 30.30
N LEU A 266 -34.10 -54.18 29.96
CA LEU A 266 -35.50 -54.38 29.61
C LEU A 266 -35.60 -54.96 28.21
N LEU A 267 -35.97 -56.19 28.13
CA LEU A 267 -36.33 -56.95 26.96
C LEU A 267 -37.44 -56.27 26.13
N SER A 268 -37.29 -56.32 24.86
CA SER A 268 -38.20 -56.08 23.76
C SER A 268 -39.69 -56.14 24.06
N ARG A 269 -40.45 -55.11 23.70
CA ARG A 269 -41.89 -55.26 23.42
C ARG A 269 -42.24 -54.62 22.08
N LYS A 270 -42.78 -55.49 21.27
CA LYS A 270 -43.27 -55.44 19.90
C LYS A 270 -44.14 -54.23 19.56
N ARG A 271 -44.01 -53.80 18.34
CA ARG A 271 -44.85 -52.97 17.48
C ARG A 271 -46.36 -53.00 17.80
N ARG A 272 -47.00 -51.83 17.72
CA ARG A 272 -48.28 -51.67 16.99
C ARG A 272 -48.33 -50.29 16.34
N SER A 273 -48.71 -50.35 15.10
CA SER A 273 -48.99 -49.36 14.11
C SER A 273 -50.16 -48.45 14.42
N ALA A 274 -50.11 -47.21 14.14
CA ALA A 274 -51.24 -46.41 13.67
C ALA A 274 -50.76 -45.19 12.91
N SER A 275 -51.16 -45.08 11.70
CA SER A 275 -50.95 -43.95 10.76
C SER A 275 -52.19 -43.03 10.79
N PRO A 276 -52.27 -41.97 9.94
CA PRO A 276 -52.27 -40.55 10.27
C PRO A 276 -53.69 -39.94 10.10
N PRO A 277 -53.83 -38.60 10.04
CA PRO A 277 -54.24 -38.03 8.78
C PRO A 277 -53.59 -36.70 8.36
N LEU A 278 -53.51 -36.54 7.09
CA LEU A 278 -53.26 -35.39 6.26
C LEU A 278 -54.18 -34.20 6.57
N GLN A 279 -53.67 -33.01 6.55
CA GLN A 279 -54.46 -31.84 6.14
C GLN A 279 -53.68 -30.86 5.28
N LYS A 280 -54.37 -30.43 4.29
CA LYS A 280 -54.02 -29.73 3.06
C LYS A 280 -53.62 -28.25 3.27
N LYS A 281 -52.86 -27.80 2.26
CA LYS A 281 -52.57 -26.42 1.83
C LYS A 281 -53.82 -25.51 1.76
N PRO A 282 -53.60 -24.15 1.69
CA PRO A 282 -53.56 -23.57 0.35
C PRO A 282 -52.45 -22.55 0.09
N ALA A 283 -52.12 -22.46 -1.19
CA ALA A 283 -51.28 -21.47 -1.81
C ALA A 283 -52.12 -20.23 -2.18
N LYS A 284 -51.48 -19.07 -2.30
CA LYS A 284 -51.71 -18.01 -3.32
C LYS A 284 -50.95 -16.72 -2.99
N PRO A 285 -50.80 -15.75 -3.87
CA PRO A 285 -50.10 -15.81 -5.17
C PRO A 285 -49.10 -14.64 -5.34
N TRP A 286 -48.35 -14.72 -6.42
CA TRP A 286 -47.52 -13.64 -6.99
C TRP A 286 -48.34 -12.43 -7.43
N SER A 287 -47.82 -11.22 -7.23
CA SER A 287 -48.19 -10.09 -8.08
C SER A 287 -46.91 -9.29 -8.41
N HIS A 288 -46.62 -9.30 -9.72
CA HIS A 288 -45.78 -8.32 -10.39
C HIS A 288 -46.36 -6.91 -10.19
N ASN A 289 -45.48 -5.92 -10.02
CA ASN A 289 -45.74 -4.65 -10.68
C ASN A 289 -44.41 -3.98 -11.13
N VAL A 290 -44.35 -3.84 -12.42
CA VAL A 290 -43.46 -3.03 -13.22
C VAL A 290 -44.09 -1.63 -13.28
N THR A 291 -43.28 -0.59 -13.23
CA THR A 291 -43.38 0.76 -13.83
C THR A 291 -42.77 1.79 -12.86
N ASN A 292 -41.90 2.59 -13.21
CA ASN A 292 -41.34 3.45 -14.20
C ASN A 292 -39.91 3.81 -13.85
#